data_2acfdfd2dd144f41dcf70d681f75cb0b
#
_entry.id   2acfdfd2dd144f41dcf70d681f75cb0b
#
_cell.length_a   1.000
_cell.length_b   1.000
_cell.length_c   1.000
_cell.angle_alpha   90.00
_cell.angle_beta   90.00
_cell.angle_gamma   90.00
#
_symmetry.space_group_name_H-M   'P 1'
#
loop_
_entity.id
_entity.type
_entity.pdbx_description
1 polymer ?
#
loop_
_entity_poly.entity_id
_entity_poly.type
_entity_poly.pdbx_seq_one_letter_code
_entity_poly.pdbx_strand_id
1 'polypeptide(L)'
;MRTKVAIIGAGPAGLLLGQLLHTYGIDNVILERQTPDYVLGRIRAGLLEEGTVALLDQVGAGARAHRDGLVHHGVELAFGGARHRIDMTAATGKTVTIYGQTEVTLDLMNARTAAGLTTIYQAAGVTPHDFDTDHPRVSYVKDGVGHDIACDFIAGRHSSPLSASRDGHACR
;
A
#
# COMPACT_ATOMS: atom_id res chain seq x y z
N MET A 1 -21.85 -6.09 2.93
CA MET A 1 -21.28 -4.99 2.12
C MET A 1 -20.79 -5.55 0.80
N ARG A 2 -20.77 -4.77 -0.30
CA ARG A 2 -20.16 -5.17 -1.60
C ARG A 2 -19.25 -4.07 -2.11
N THR A 3 -18.14 -4.43 -2.75
CA THR A 3 -17.21 -3.53 -3.44
C THR A 3 -16.65 -4.22 -4.69
N LYS A 4 -15.97 -3.49 -5.57
CA LYS A 4 -15.23 -4.10 -6.68
C LYS A 4 -13.94 -4.76 -6.19
N VAL A 5 -13.16 -4.05 -5.39
CA VAL A 5 -11.86 -4.55 -4.89
C VAL A 5 -11.79 -4.44 -3.38
N ALA A 6 -11.57 -5.57 -2.69
CA ALA A 6 -11.24 -5.60 -1.28
C ALA A 6 -9.70 -5.62 -1.13
N ILE A 7 -9.13 -4.61 -0.47
CA ILE A 7 -7.68 -4.47 -0.27
C ILE A 7 -7.34 -4.83 1.18
N ILE A 8 -6.42 -5.76 1.38
CA ILE A 8 -5.99 -6.20 2.71
C ILE A 8 -4.66 -5.52 3.07
N GLY A 9 -4.72 -4.58 4.00
CA GLY A 9 -3.63 -3.79 4.53
C GLY A 9 -3.66 -2.33 4.11
N ALA A 10 -3.61 -1.40 5.09
CA ALA A 10 -3.51 0.05 4.89
C ALA A 10 -2.06 0.57 4.97
N GLY A 11 -1.08 -0.24 4.60
CA GLY A 11 0.28 0.25 4.36
C GLY A 11 0.35 1.11 3.10
N PRO A 12 1.51 1.76 2.81
CA PRO A 12 1.65 2.65 1.65
C PRO A 12 1.18 2.02 0.33
N ALA A 13 1.51 0.75 0.11
CA ALA A 13 1.12 0.05 -1.12
C ALA A 13 -0.41 -0.14 -1.24
N GLY A 14 -1.09 -0.53 -0.15
CA GLY A 14 -2.55 -0.71 -0.17
C GLY A 14 -3.28 0.62 -0.27
N LEU A 15 -2.80 1.65 0.42
CA LEU A 15 -3.35 3.01 0.31
C LEU A 15 -3.17 3.57 -1.10
N LEU A 16 -1.97 3.44 -1.70
CA LEU A 16 -1.70 3.89 -3.06
C LEU A 16 -2.54 3.13 -4.08
N LEU A 17 -2.64 1.81 -3.96
CA LEU A 17 -3.51 1.00 -4.82
C LEU A 17 -4.97 1.48 -4.72
N GLY A 18 -5.48 1.70 -3.51
CA GLY A 18 -6.83 2.17 -3.30
C GLY A 18 -7.10 3.54 -3.93
N GLN A 19 -6.13 4.46 -3.88
CA GLN A 19 -6.22 5.76 -4.54
C GLN A 19 -6.14 5.63 -6.07
N LEU A 20 -5.27 4.79 -6.60
CA LEU A 20 -5.20 4.52 -8.05
C LEU A 20 -6.53 3.95 -8.55
N LEU A 21 -7.09 2.96 -7.88
CA LEU A 21 -8.39 2.40 -8.25
C LEU A 21 -9.50 3.47 -8.24
N HIS A 22 -9.50 4.34 -7.22
CA HIS A 22 -10.43 5.47 -7.16
C HIS A 22 -10.29 6.41 -8.35
N THR A 23 -9.06 6.76 -8.74
CA THR A 23 -8.80 7.62 -9.90
C THR A 23 -9.37 7.03 -11.20
N TYR A 24 -9.45 5.70 -11.29
CA TYR A 24 -10.08 5.00 -12.43
C TYR A 24 -11.58 4.71 -12.20
N GLY A 25 -12.21 5.27 -11.19
CA GLY A 25 -13.63 5.05 -10.89
C GLY A 25 -13.97 3.64 -10.41
N ILE A 26 -12.99 2.91 -9.86
CA ILE A 26 -13.15 1.55 -9.36
C ILE A 26 -13.38 1.57 -7.86
N ASP A 27 -14.54 1.11 -7.43
CA ASP A 27 -14.91 0.97 -6.02
C ASP A 27 -13.93 0.07 -5.28
N ASN A 28 -13.47 0.53 -4.11
CA ASN A 28 -12.58 -0.27 -3.27
C ASN A 28 -12.76 0.03 -1.78
N VAL A 29 -12.50 -0.98 -0.98
CA VAL A 29 -12.48 -0.90 0.49
C VAL A 29 -11.14 -1.44 0.98
N ILE A 30 -10.51 -0.73 1.91
CA ILE A 30 -9.30 -1.20 2.57
C ILE A 30 -9.65 -1.75 3.96
N LEU A 31 -9.11 -2.92 4.28
CA LEU A 31 -9.20 -3.58 5.58
C LEU A 31 -7.82 -3.56 6.25
N GLU A 32 -7.72 -2.98 7.46
CA GLU A 32 -6.47 -2.92 8.22
C GLU A 32 -6.71 -3.43 9.65
N ARG A 33 -5.87 -4.34 10.11
CA ARG A 33 -5.98 -4.91 11.47
C ARG A 33 -5.60 -3.96 12.60
N GLN A 34 -4.79 -2.96 12.29
CA GLN A 34 -4.27 -2.00 13.26
C GLN A 34 -5.08 -0.70 13.26
N THR A 35 -4.76 0.17 14.23
CA THR A 35 -5.31 1.53 14.27
C THR A 35 -4.64 2.44 13.23
N PRO A 36 -5.26 3.55 12.82
CA PRO A 36 -4.63 4.56 11.96
C PRO A 36 -3.28 5.05 12.51
N ASP A 37 -3.21 5.35 13.81
CA ASP A 37 -2.01 5.84 14.48
C ASP A 37 -0.88 4.82 14.45
N TYR A 38 -1.19 3.53 14.61
CA TYR A 38 -0.19 2.48 14.49
C TYR A 38 0.37 2.38 13.07
N VAL A 39 -0.51 2.45 12.06
CA VAL A 39 -0.09 2.41 10.65
C VAL A 39 0.84 3.58 10.34
N LEU A 40 0.48 4.77 10.79
CA LEU A 40 1.26 6.00 10.60
C LEU A 40 2.59 5.96 11.36
N GLY A 41 2.58 5.48 12.60
CA GLY A 41 3.77 5.39 13.46
C GLY A 41 4.77 4.29 13.05
N ARG A 42 4.43 3.44 12.08
CA ARG A 42 5.29 2.35 11.63
C ARG A 42 6.36 2.84 10.66
N ILE A 43 7.42 3.40 11.22
CA ILE A 43 8.54 3.97 10.47
C ILE A 43 9.33 2.85 9.76
N ARG A 44 9.61 3.07 8.47
CA ARG A 44 10.51 2.27 7.63
C ARG A 44 11.39 3.19 6.79
N ALA A 45 11.93 2.69 5.68
CA ALA A 45 12.69 3.51 4.73
C ALA A 45 11.91 4.74 4.25
N GLY A 46 12.59 5.70 3.68
CA GLY A 46 12.02 6.95 3.15
C GLY A 46 12.67 7.34 1.83
N LEU A 47 13.02 6.35 0.99
CA LEU A 47 13.56 6.57 -0.33
C LEU A 47 12.52 6.16 -1.37
N LEU A 48 12.11 7.10 -2.20
CA LEU A 48 11.14 6.91 -3.29
C LEU A 48 11.88 6.92 -4.63
N GLU A 49 11.59 5.92 -5.44
CA GLU A 49 11.97 5.94 -6.85
C GLU A 49 11.07 6.91 -7.62
N GLU A 50 11.57 7.44 -8.72
CA GLU A 50 10.84 8.37 -9.59
C GLU A 50 9.45 7.84 -10.00
N GLY A 51 9.35 6.54 -10.32
CA GLY A 51 8.07 5.91 -10.63
C GLY A 51 7.06 5.95 -9.47
N THR A 52 7.53 5.86 -8.22
CA THR A 52 6.66 5.99 -7.06
C THR A 52 6.17 7.42 -6.88
N VAL A 53 7.05 8.42 -7.08
CA VAL A 53 6.67 9.83 -7.04
C VAL A 53 5.62 10.14 -8.10
N ALA A 54 5.83 9.67 -9.34
CA ALA A 54 4.86 9.82 -10.43
C ALA A 54 3.48 9.20 -10.11
N LEU A 55 3.44 8.05 -9.43
CA LEU A 55 2.19 7.46 -8.97
C LEU A 55 1.51 8.29 -7.87
N LEU A 56 2.29 8.88 -6.96
CA LEU A 56 1.74 9.82 -5.96
C LEU A 56 1.14 11.06 -6.62
N ASP A 57 1.79 11.59 -7.67
CA ASP A 57 1.25 12.71 -8.45
C ASP A 57 -0.05 12.33 -9.14
N GLN A 58 -0.10 11.17 -9.77
CA GLN A 58 -1.28 10.67 -10.46
C GLN A 58 -2.51 10.57 -9.55
N VAL A 59 -2.31 10.25 -8.27
CA VAL A 59 -3.39 10.15 -7.28
C VAL A 59 -3.61 11.43 -6.47
N GLY A 60 -2.91 12.52 -6.80
CA GLY A 60 -3.05 13.81 -6.13
C GLY A 60 -2.41 13.89 -4.72
N ALA A 61 -1.52 12.94 -4.39
CA ALA A 61 -0.84 12.86 -3.09
C ALA A 61 0.66 13.24 -3.15
N GLY A 62 1.16 13.73 -4.30
CA GLY A 62 2.59 14.02 -4.52
C GLY A 62 3.05 15.42 -4.08
N ALA A 63 2.16 16.37 -3.87
CA ALA A 63 2.51 17.79 -3.67
C ALA A 63 3.51 18.04 -2.52
N ARG A 64 3.35 17.33 -1.39
CA ARG A 64 4.28 17.45 -0.26
C ARG A 64 5.63 16.76 -0.54
N ALA A 65 5.63 15.65 -1.26
CA ALA A 65 6.86 14.99 -1.66
C ALA A 65 7.74 15.90 -2.55
N HIS A 66 7.14 16.70 -3.43
CA HIS A 66 7.87 17.70 -4.23
C HIS A 66 8.36 18.89 -3.41
N ARG A 67 7.57 19.35 -2.45
CA ARG A 67 7.93 20.51 -1.64
C ARG A 67 8.97 20.22 -0.57
N ASP A 68 8.82 19.09 0.13
CA ASP A 68 9.57 18.75 1.34
C ASP A 68 10.59 17.62 1.10
N GLY A 69 10.48 16.90 -0.01
CA GLY A 69 11.39 15.82 -0.38
C GLY A 69 12.75 16.32 -0.87
N LEU A 70 13.79 15.53 -0.62
CA LEU A 70 15.16 15.82 -1.06
C LEU A 70 15.52 14.94 -2.24
N VAL A 71 15.71 15.55 -3.41
CA VAL A 71 16.10 14.82 -4.64
C VAL A 71 17.58 14.49 -4.60
N HIS A 72 17.91 13.22 -4.85
CA HIS A 72 19.27 12.70 -4.91
C HIS A 72 19.56 12.12 -6.31
N HIS A 73 20.72 12.50 -6.87
CA HIS A 73 21.18 12.06 -8.18
C HIS A 73 22.07 10.82 -8.14
N GLY A 74 22.40 10.34 -6.94
CA GLY A 74 23.28 9.20 -6.76
C GLY A 74 23.42 8.76 -5.30
N VAL A 75 24.16 7.69 -5.11
CA VAL A 75 24.48 7.12 -3.79
C VAL A 75 26.00 7.02 -3.62
N GLU A 76 26.46 7.05 -2.39
CA GLU A 76 27.86 6.84 -2.04
C GLU A 76 27.98 5.55 -1.22
N LEU A 77 28.81 4.65 -1.69
CA LEU A 77 29.16 3.43 -0.99
C LEU A 77 30.52 3.62 -0.29
N ALA A 78 30.58 3.30 1.00
CA ALA A 78 31.80 3.34 1.78
C ALA A 78 32.23 1.91 2.15
N PHE A 79 33.34 1.44 1.60
CA PHE A 79 33.93 0.15 1.93
C PHE A 79 35.44 0.13 1.66
N GLY A 80 36.18 -0.76 2.32
CA GLY A 80 37.63 -0.89 2.12
C GLY A 80 38.41 0.38 2.39
N GLY A 81 37.92 1.29 3.26
CA GLY A 81 38.58 2.57 3.56
C GLY A 81 38.41 3.64 2.47
N ALA A 82 37.66 3.38 1.41
CA ALA A 82 37.42 4.30 0.32
C ALA A 82 35.91 4.59 0.15
N ARG A 83 35.60 5.67 -0.57
CA ARG A 83 34.23 6.07 -0.93
C ARG A 83 34.06 5.95 -2.45
N HIS A 84 32.98 5.33 -2.85
CA HIS A 84 32.65 5.07 -4.25
C HIS A 84 31.30 5.70 -4.56
N ARG A 85 31.30 6.79 -5.32
CA ARG A 85 30.07 7.45 -5.76
C ARG A 85 29.53 6.73 -6.99
N ILE A 86 28.24 6.38 -6.93
CA ILE A 86 27.47 5.90 -8.09
C ILE A 86 26.54 7.04 -8.50
N ASP A 87 26.76 7.59 -9.70
CA ASP A 87 25.88 8.57 -10.29
C ASP A 87 24.70 7.85 -10.97
N MET A 88 23.58 7.84 -10.27
CA MET A 88 22.38 7.16 -10.76
C MET A 88 21.77 7.87 -11.96
N THR A 89 21.82 9.21 -11.96
CA THR A 89 21.29 10.00 -13.09
C THR A 89 22.08 9.76 -14.35
N ALA A 90 23.42 9.73 -14.28
CA ALA A 90 24.26 9.41 -15.43
C ALA A 90 24.06 7.98 -15.94
N ALA A 91 23.83 7.01 -15.02
CA ALA A 91 23.67 5.61 -15.36
C ALA A 91 22.27 5.24 -15.89
N THR A 92 21.20 5.91 -15.42
CA THR A 92 19.81 5.48 -15.65
C THR A 92 18.90 6.60 -16.16
N GLY A 93 19.36 7.85 -16.14
CA GLY A 93 18.53 9.04 -16.39
C GLY A 93 17.56 9.37 -15.25
N LYS A 94 17.59 8.64 -14.12
CA LYS A 94 16.59 8.74 -13.03
C LYS A 94 17.21 9.25 -11.74
N THR A 95 16.36 9.81 -10.91
CA THR A 95 16.67 10.27 -9.55
C THR A 95 15.92 9.46 -8.50
N VAL A 96 16.27 9.65 -7.24
CA VAL A 96 15.49 9.18 -6.11
C VAL A 96 15.16 10.35 -5.20
N THR A 97 14.03 10.28 -4.50
CA THR A 97 13.59 11.32 -3.57
C THR A 97 13.58 10.76 -2.16
N ILE A 98 14.28 11.41 -1.25
CA ILE A 98 14.19 11.12 0.18
C ILE A 98 12.94 11.82 0.71
N TYR A 99 11.95 11.03 1.04
CA TYR A 99 10.69 11.48 1.63
C TYR A 99 10.14 10.38 2.54
N GLY A 100 10.00 10.66 3.83
CA GLY A 100 9.71 9.65 4.85
C GLY A 100 8.46 8.83 4.54
N GLN A 101 8.51 7.53 4.76
CA GLN A 101 7.34 6.66 4.55
C GLN A 101 6.14 7.09 5.39
N THR A 102 6.36 7.65 6.59
CA THR A 102 5.30 8.22 7.42
C THR A 102 4.56 9.34 6.69
N GLU A 103 5.30 10.21 6.00
CA GLU A 103 4.72 11.33 5.25
C GLU A 103 3.93 10.83 4.04
N VAL A 104 4.49 9.87 3.28
CA VAL A 104 3.76 9.20 2.19
C VAL A 104 2.46 8.57 2.68
N THR A 105 2.53 7.87 3.81
CA THR A 105 1.36 7.21 4.40
C THR A 105 0.30 8.23 4.81
N LEU A 106 0.72 9.32 5.45
CA LEU A 106 -0.16 10.41 5.87
C LEU A 106 -0.84 11.07 4.67
N ASP A 107 -0.08 11.37 3.62
CA ASP A 107 -0.61 12.01 2.41
C ASP A 107 -1.67 11.11 1.73
N LEU A 108 -1.41 9.81 1.64
CA LEU A 108 -2.36 8.86 1.08
C LEU A 108 -3.60 8.67 1.97
N MET A 109 -3.45 8.65 3.30
CA MET A 109 -4.58 8.58 4.23
C MET A 109 -5.45 9.84 4.12
N ASN A 110 -4.83 11.02 4.02
CA ASN A 110 -5.54 12.30 3.86
C ASN A 110 -6.28 12.36 2.51
N ALA A 111 -5.63 11.97 1.41
CA ALA A 111 -6.25 11.92 0.09
C ALA A 111 -7.47 10.98 0.09
N ARG A 112 -7.34 9.82 0.73
CA ARG A 112 -8.43 8.85 0.85
C ARG A 112 -9.60 9.38 1.67
N THR A 113 -9.32 10.04 2.80
CA THR A 113 -10.32 10.68 3.65
C THR A 113 -11.03 11.80 2.91
N ALA A 114 -10.29 12.67 2.22
CA ALA A 114 -10.85 13.76 1.42
C ALA A 114 -11.76 13.27 0.29
N ALA A 115 -11.46 12.09 -0.29
CA ALA A 115 -12.30 11.45 -1.29
C ALA A 115 -13.49 10.67 -0.71
N GLY A 116 -13.68 10.64 0.62
CA GLY A 116 -14.77 9.91 1.27
C GLY A 116 -14.67 8.38 1.16
N LEU A 117 -13.47 7.84 0.92
CA LEU A 117 -13.25 6.42 0.69
C LEU A 117 -13.16 5.62 1.99
N THR A 118 -13.73 4.43 1.99
CA THR A 118 -13.81 3.59 3.18
C THR A 118 -12.47 2.87 3.44
N THR A 119 -11.93 3.07 4.66
CA THR A 119 -10.88 2.24 5.25
C THR A 119 -11.37 1.71 6.58
N ILE A 120 -11.43 0.40 6.74
CA ILE A 120 -11.90 -0.27 7.95
C ILE A 120 -10.66 -0.64 8.77
N TYR A 121 -10.36 0.18 9.77
CA TYR A 121 -9.31 -0.10 10.74
C TYR A 121 -9.80 -1.02 11.85
N GLN A 122 -8.86 -1.67 12.53
CA GLN A 122 -9.12 -2.64 13.59
C GLN A 122 -9.96 -3.84 13.10
N ALA A 123 -9.83 -4.19 11.83
CA ALA A 123 -10.42 -5.37 11.24
C ALA A 123 -9.57 -6.60 11.60
N ALA A 124 -9.98 -7.34 12.62
CA ALA A 124 -9.27 -8.54 13.07
C ALA A 124 -9.65 -9.76 12.23
N GLY A 125 -8.75 -10.74 12.13
CA GLY A 125 -9.03 -12.03 11.48
C GLY A 125 -9.45 -11.92 10.03
N VAL A 126 -8.94 -10.93 9.28
CA VAL A 126 -9.26 -10.77 7.86
C VAL A 126 -8.87 -12.01 7.09
N THR A 127 -9.85 -12.66 6.49
CA THR A 127 -9.69 -13.94 5.78
C THR A 127 -10.34 -13.87 4.40
N PRO A 128 -9.57 -14.09 3.32
CA PRO A 128 -10.12 -14.23 1.97
C PRO A 128 -10.78 -15.61 1.80
N HIS A 129 -11.91 -15.64 1.11
CA HIS A 129 -12.66 -16.85 0.77
C HIS A 129 -13.03 -16.81 -0.72
N ASP A 130 -13.16 -17.98 -1.31
CA ASP A 130 -13.68 -18.18 -2.66
C ASP A 130 -12.96 -17.33 -3.72
N PHE A 131 -11.67 -17.02 -3.48
CA PHE A 131 -10.85 -16.09 -4.29
C PHE A 131 -10.46 -16.66 -5.66
N ASP A 132 -10.69 -17.94 -5.89
CA ASP A 132 -10.51 -18.69 -7.14
C ASP A 132 -11.83 -18.94 -7.89
N THR A 133 -12.92 -18.28 -7.48
CA THR A 133 -14.25 -18.36 -8.08
C THR A 133 -14.73 -17.00 -8.59
N ASP A 134 -15.93 -16.97 -9.17
CA ASP A 134 -16.58 -15.73 -9.60
C ASP A 134 -17.24 -14.93 -8.46
N HIS A 135 -17.15 -15.43 -7.22
CA HIS A 135 -17.82 -14.87 -6.04
C HIS A 135 -16.86 -14.70 -4.85
N PRO A 136 -15.73 -14.03 -5.00
CA PRO A 136 -14.79 -13.83 -3.88
C PRO A 136 -15.43 -12.97 -2.79
N ARG A 137 -15.03 -13.26 -1.55
CA ARG A 137 -15.45 -12.49 -0.37
C ARG A 137 -14.34 -12.44 0.67
N VAL A 138 -14.41 -11.43 1.53
CA VAL A 138 -13.49 -11.29 2.66
C VAL A 138 -14.30 -11.21 3.95
N SER A 139 -14.00 -12.07 4.93
CA SER A 139 -14.56 -11.97 6.28
C SER A 139 -13.59 -11.26 7.22
N TYR A 140 -14.11 -10.57 8.22
CA TYR A 140 -13.34 -9.95 9.30
C TYR A 140 -14.19 -9.78 10.55
N VAL A 141 -13.54 -9.53 11.68
CA VAL A 141 -14.20 -9.21 12.96
C VAL A 141 -13.86 -7.77 13.33
N LYS A 142 -14.86 -6.97 13.68
CA LYS A 142 -14.71 -5.65 14.25
C LYS A 142 -15.65 -5.47 15.45
N ASP A 143 -15.11 -4.95 16.56
CA ASP A 143 -15.85 -4.74 17.80
C ASP A 143 -16.58 -6.02 18.29
N GLY A 144 -15.95 -7.19 18.07
CA GLY A 144 -16.52 -8.50 18.43
C GLY A 144 -17.61 -9.02 17.47
N VAL A 145 -17.94 -8.27 16.41
CA VAL A 145 -18.95 -8.65 15.41
C VAL A 145 -18.29 -9.13 14.13
N GLY A 146 -18.76 -10.25 13.61
CA GLY A 146 -18.33 -10.79 12.30
C GLY A 146 -18.99 -10.03 11.15
N HIS A 147 -18.21 -9.76 10.11
CA HIS A 147 -18.63 -9.06 8.91
C HIS A 147 -18.12 -9.78 7.65
N ASP A 148 -18.88 -9.63 6.56
CA ASP A 148 -18.49 -10.11 5.23
C ASP A 148 -18.57 -8.98 4.19
N ILE A 149 -17.58 -8.96 3.30
CA ILE A 149 -17.54 -8.10 2.11
C ILE A 149 -17.49 -9.01 0.88
N ALA A 150 -18.53 -8.99 0.07
CA ALA A 150 -18.50 -9.56 -1.27
C ALA A 150 -17.72 -8.60 -2.19
N CYS A 151 -16.87 -9.14 -3.06
CA CYS A 151 -16.07 -8.33 -3.99
C CYS A 151 -15.89 -9.08 -5.32
N ASP A 152 -15.33 -8.40 -6.31
CA ASP A 152 -14.95 -9.03 -7.57
C ASP A 152 -13.47 -9.44 -7.53
N PHE A 153 -12.64 -8.69 -6.77
CA PHE A 153 -11.21 -8.96 -6.61
C PHE A 153 -10.75 -8.75 -5.17
N ILE A 154 -9.77 -9.54 -4.76
CA ILE A 154 -9.07 -9.36 -3.49
C ILE A 154 -7.61 -9.01 -3.78
N ALA A 155 -7.15 -7.88 -3.26
CA ALA A 155 -5.77 -7.44 -3.35
C ALA A 155 -5.15 -7.41 -1.94
N GLY A 156 -3.97 -8.00 -1.76
CA GLY A 156 -3.30 -7.96 -0.48
C GLY A 156 -1.96 -8.66 -0.50
N ARG A 157 -1.08 -8.25 0.42
CA ARG A 157 0.17 -8.96 0.67
C ARG A 157 0.03 -9.75 1.96
N HIS A 158 0.01 -11.07 1.85
CA HIS A 158 0.05 -11.94 3.01
C HIS A 158 1.49 -12.01 3.55
N SER A 159 1.71 -11.60 4.78
CA SER A 159 3.00 -11.74 5.49
C SER A 159 3.10 -13.01 6.32
N SER A 160 2.09 -13.88 6.25
CA SER A 160 2.09 -15.22 6.86
C SER A 160 1.70 -16.25 5.80
N PRO A 161 2.21 -17.48 5.86
CA PRO A 161 1.71 -18.51 4.97
C PRO A 161 0.20 -18.59 5.16
N LEU A 162 -0.54 -18.53 4.07
CA LEU A 162 -1.93 -18.94 4.05
C LEU A 162 -1.97 -20.28 4.78
N SER A 163 -2.69 -20.36 5.90
CA SER A 163 -3.13 -21.67 6.37
C SER A 163 -4.09 -22.16 5.28
N ALA A 164 -3.53 -22.75 4.26
CA ALA A 164 -4.29 -23.51 3.31
C ALA A 164 -5.01 -24.58 4.14
N SER A 165 -6.32 -24.49 4.25
CA SER A 165 -7.12 -25.68 4.44
C SER A 165 -6.67 -26.61 3.32
N ARG A 166 -6.04 -27.70 3.72
CA ARG A 166 -5.58 -28.75 2.81
C ARG A 166 -6.81 -29.44 2.23
N ASP A 167 -7.31 -28.91 1.15
CA ASP A 167 -7.99 -29.69 0.13
C ASP A 167 -7.27 -29.36 -1.16
N GLY A 168 -6.48 -30.36 -1.58
CA GLY A 168 -5.40 -30.25 -2.54
C GLY A 168 -5.82 -29.69 -3.89
N HIS A 169 -5.23 -28.56 -4.25
CA HIS A 169 -4.86 -28.27 -5.64
C HIS A 169 -3.69 -27.29 -5.60
N ALA A 170 -2.52 -27.80 -5.97
CA ALA A 170 -1.34 -26.99 -6.16
C ALA A 170 -1.53 -26.12 -7.41
N CYS A 171 -1.42 -24.82 -7.28
CA CYS A 171 -1.25 -23.92 -8.42
C CYS A 171 0.10 -24.22 -9.10
N ARG A 172 0.04 -24.50 -10.41
CA ARG A 172 1.19 -24.46 -11.34
C ARG A 172 1.43 -23.04 -11.83
#